data_79c54e24f08a70c8beddb365b6b1df59
#
_entry.id   79c54e24f08a70c8beddb365b6b1df59
#
_cell.length_a   1.000
_cell.length_b   1.000
_cell.length_c   1.000
_cell.angle_alpha   90.00
_cell.angle_beta   90.00
_cell.angle_gamma   90.00
#
_symmetry.space_group_name_H-M   'P 1'
#
loop_
_entity.id
_entity.type
_entity.pdbx_description
1 polymer ?
#
loop_
_entity_poly.entity_id
_entity_poly.type
_entity_poly.pdbx_seq_one_letter_code
_entity_poly.pdbx_strand_id
1 'polypeptide(L)'
;MTWTGAPTIYYGDEAGVCGFTDPDNRRTYPWGHEDQVLLAFHKDIIRLRRENEELRIGSLKMLENDYNFISYGRFNRKGQCAILINNNYHPITKEIHVWEIGTPKTGKMKVILQSRDDGYCMEGAEYEIRAGKVLIEMPQTSATILKYVEE
;
A
#
# COMPACT_ATOMS: atom_id res chain seq x y z
N MET A 1 -2.96 -6.54 2.70
CA MET A 1 -1.56 -7.03 2.85
C MET A 1 -0.71 -6.15 3.76
N THR A 2 -0.99 -4.87 3.90
CA THR A 2 -0.21 -3.93 4.73
C THR A 2 -0.77 -3.74 6.15
N TRP A 3 -2.02 -4.12 6.40
CA TRP A 3 -2.64 -4.03 7.73
C TRP A 3 -2.10 -5.07 8.70
N THR A 4 -2.36 -4.89 10.00
CA THR A 4 -1.96 -5.84 11.05
C THR A 4 -2.76 -7.15 10.96
N GLY A 5 -2.19 -8.22 11.51
CA GLY A 5 -2.81 -9.55 11.53
C GLY A 5 -2.50 -10.40 10.30
N ALA A 6 -3.16 -11.53 10.20
CA ALA A 6 -3.04 -12.44 9.07
C ALA A 6 -3.99 -12.00 7.94
N PRO A 7 -3.47 -11.67 6.75
CA PRO A 7 -4.33 -11.34 5.62
C PRO A 7 -5.03 -12.59 5.12
N THR A 8 -6.29 -12.43 4.74
CA THR A 8 -7.09 -13.46 4.08
C THR A 8 -7.48 -12.96 2.70
N ILE A 9 -7.34 -13.81 1.70
CA ILE A 9 -7.87 -13.59 0.35
C ILE A 9 -9.05 -14.55 0.21
N TYR A 10 -10.22 -14.03 -0.10
CA TYR A 10 -11.36 -14.87 -0.46
C TYR A 10 -11.10 -15.48 -1.84
N TYR A 11 -11.44 -16.74 -2.04
CA TYR A 11 -11.08 -17.45 -3.28
C TYR A 11 -11.59 -16.70 -4.52
N GLY A 12 -10.73 -16.57 -5.51
CA GLY A 12 -11.06 -15.92 -6.78
C GLY A 12 -10.89 -14.41 -6.78
N ASP A 13 -10.71 -13.73 -5.63
CA ASP A 13 -10.43 -12.29 -5.58
C ASP A 13 -9.16 -11.97 -6.40
N GLU A 14 -8.15 -12.82 -6.31
CA GLU A 14 -6.89 -12.68 -7.04
C GLU A 14 -7.04 -12.89 -8.55
N ALA A 15 -8.12 -13.53 -8.98
CA ALA A 15 -8.41 -13.82 -10.38
C ALA A 15 -9.50 -12.92 -10.98
N GLY A 16 -10.04 -11.99 -10.18
CA GLY A 16 -11.09 -11.08 -10.60
C GLY A 16 -12.48 -11.70 -10.65
N VAL A 17 -12.73 -12.76 -9.87
CA VAL A 17 -14.07 -13.37 -9.79
C VAL A 17 -15.02 -12.39 -9.12
N CYS A 18 -16.05 -11.98 -9.86
CA CYS A 18 -17.11 -11.12 -9.37
C CYS A 18 -18.34 -11.93 -8.96
N GLY A 19 -19.06 -11.46 -7.94
CA GLY A 19 -20.32 -11.99 -7.51
C GLY A 19 -21.06 -10.99 -6.66
N PHE A 20 -22.35 -11.23 -6.40
CA PHE A 20 -23.15 -10.33 -5.58
C PHE A 20 -23.60 -11.03 -4.30
N THR A 21 -24.82 -11.53 -4.22
CA THR A 21 -25.31 -12.29 -3.09
C THR A 21 -25.31 -13.79 -3.38
N ASP A 22 -25.49 -14.64 -2.35
CA ASP A 22 -25.68 -16.08 -2.55
C ASP A 22 -26.82 -16.39 -3.54
N PRO A 23 -26.59 -17.31 -4.47
CA PRO A 23 -25.42 -18.16 -4.67
C PRO A 23 -24.38 -17.60 -5.65
N ASP A 24 -24.55 -16.37 -6.18
CA ASP A 24 -23.75 -15.80 -7.25
C ASP A 24 -22.28 -15.53 -6.81
N ASN A 25 -22.05 -15.31 -5.52
CA ASN A 25 -20.71 -15.16 -4.93
C ASN A 25 -19.92 -16.48 -4.85
N ARG A 26 -20.49 -17.61 -5.24
CA ARG A 26 -19.86 -18.95 -5.23
C ARG A 26 -19.56 -19.47 -6.63
N ARG A 27 -19.15 -18.60 -7.53
CA ARG A 27 -18.76 -18.98 -8.88
C ARG A 27 -17.52 -19.86 -8.88
N THR A 28 -17.37 -20.69 -9.89
CA THR A 28 -16.16 -21.50 -10.09
C THR A 28 -14.98 -20.61 -10.40
N TYR A 29 -13.79 -21.08 -10.01
CA TYR A 29 -12.55 -20.39 -10.36
C TYR A 29 -12.36 -20.35 -11.89
N PRO A 30 -11.98 -19.22 -12.49
CA PRO A 30 -11.94 -19.03 -13.94
C PRO A 30 -10.62 -19.56 -14.54
N TRP A 31 -10.36 -20.87 -14.42
CA TRP A 31 -9.14 -21.49 -14.90
C TRP A 31 -8.83 -21.13 -16.37
N GLY A 32 -7.65 -20.53 -16.61
CA GLY A 32 -7.20 -20.07 -17.92
C GLY A 32 -7.84 -18.77 -18.42
N HIS A 33 -8.67 -18.13 -17.57
CA HIS A 33 -9.35 -16.85 -17.86
C HIS A 33 -9.20 -15.85 -16.69
N GLU A 34 -8.17 -16.04 -15.87
CA GLU A 34 -7.87 -15.15 -14.75
C GLU A 34 -7.50 -13.75 -15.25
N ASP A 35 -7.88 -12.73 -14.50
CA ASP A 35 -7.33 -11.39 -14.67
C ASP A 35 -5.83 -11.40 -14.33
N GLN A 36 -4.99 -11.40 -15.36
CA GLN A 36 -3.54 -11.54 -15.21
C GLN A 36 -2.90 -10.33 -14.52
N VAL A 37 -3.46 -9.14 -14.66
CA VAL A 37 -2.96 -7.92 -13.99
C VAL A 37 -3.25 -7.99 -12.51
N LEU A 38 -4.47 -8.34 -12.15
CA LEU A 38 -4.88 -8.50 -10.76
C LEU A 38 -4.15 -9.65 -10.07
N LEU A 39 -3.95 -10.77 -10.77
CA LEU A 39 -3.18 -11.91 -10.26
C LEU A 39 -1.71 -11.54 -10.03
N ALA A 40 -1.09 -10.80 -10.93
CA ALA A 40 0.27 -10.30 -10.77
C ALA A 40 0.36 -9.34 -9.58
N PHE A 41 -0.58 -8.41 -9.44
CA PHE A 41 -0.66 -7.50 -8.30
C PHE A 41 -0.72 -8.25 -6.97
N HIS A 42 -1.57 -9.28 -6.87
CA HIS A 42 -1.67 -10.09 -5.65
C HIS A 42 -0.35 -10.81 -5.32
N LYS A 43 0.31 -11.38 -6.33
CA LYS A 43 1.63 -12.02 -6.14
C LYS A 43 2.67 -11.02 -5.66
N ASP A 44 2.71 -9.83 -6.24
CA ASP A 44 3.68 -8.81 -5.91
C ASP A 44 3.46 -8.21 -4.51
N ILE A 45 2.21 -7.92 -4.13
CA ILE A 45 1.94 -7.37 -2.79
C ILE A 45 2.11 -8.42 -1.68
N ILE A 46 1.90 -9.70 -1.98
CA ILE A 46 2.23 -10.81 -1.08
C ILE A 46 3.75 -10.91 -0.91
N ARG A 47 4.50 -10.87 -2.03
CA ARG A 47 5.96 -10.86 -2.00
C ARG A 47 6.49 -9.69 -1.18
N LEU A 48 6.00 -8.49 -1.45
CA LEU A 48 6.37 -7.28 -0.72
C LEU A 48 6.13 -7.42 0.79
N ARG A 49 4.99 -7.98 1.21
CA ARG A 49 4.73 -8.27 2.63
C ARG A 49 5.73 -9.29 3.20
N ARG A 50 6.11 -10.31 2.44
CA ARG A 50 7.07 -11.35 2.90
C ARG A 50 8.48 -10.80 3.04
N GLU A 51 8.91 -9.92 2.17
CA GLU A 51 10.24 -9.30 2.15
C GLU A 51 10.40 -8.19 3.19
N ASN A 52 9.30 -7.59 3.64
CA ASN A 52 9.30 -6.49 4.60
C ASN A 52 8.73 -6.95 5.95
N GLU A 53 9.63 -7.18 6.91
CA GLU A 53 9.27 -7.69 8.25
C GLU A 53 8.30 -6.73 8.97
N GLU A 54 8.50 -5.43 8.81
CA GLU A 54 7.65 -4.39 9.38
C GLU A 54 6.18 -4.49 8.91
N LEU A 55 5.92 -4.97 7.70
CA LEU A 55 4.56 -5.21 7.23
C LEU A 55 3.90 -6.45 7.85
N ARG A 56 4.70 -7.40 8.35
CA ARG A 56 4.21 -8.63 8.98
C ARG A 56 3.96 -8.44 10.47
N ILE A 57 4.99 -8.06 11.21
CA ILE A 57 5.01 -8.02 12.68
C ILE A 57 5.28 -6.62 13.25
N GLY A 58 5.47 -5.61 12.40
CA GLY A 58 5.73 -4.25 12.85
C GLY A 58 4.52 -3.63 13.56
N SER A 59 4.80 -2.61 14.37
CA SER A 59 3.79 -1.77 14.98
C SER A 59 2.99 -1.02 13.91
N LEU A 60 1.78 -0.61 14.27
CA LEU A 60 0.94 0.25 13.44
C LEU A 60 0.74 1.59 14.14
N LYS A 61 0.86 2.67 13.40
CA LYS A 61 0.47 4.01 13.85
C LYS A 61 -0.28 4.72 12.74
N MET A 62 -1.43 5.29 13.09
CA MET A 62 -2.13 6.22 12.19
C MET A 62 -1.30 7.50 12.06
N LEU A 63 -1.19 7.98 10.83
CA LEU A 63 -0.52 9.23 10.48
C LEU A 63 -1.55 10.31 10.13
N GLU A 64 -1.35 11.03 9.01
CA GLU A 64 -2.31 12.02 8.55
C GLU A 64 -3.57 11.35 7.98
N ASN A 65 -4.75 11.79 8.43
CA ASN A 65 -6.03 11.27 7.96
C ASN A 65 -7.02 12.42 7.72
N ASP A 66 -7.82 12.27 6.71
CA ASP A 66 -8.82 13.23 6.28
C ASP A 66 -10.00 12.51 5.63
N TYR A 67 -11.04 13.24 5.26
CA TYR A 67 -12.14 12.66 4.48
C TYR A 67 -11.60 12.11 3.14
N ASN A 68 -11.88 10.85 2.85
CA ASN A 68 -11.36 10.13 1.67
C ASN A 68 -9.82 9.99 1.58
N PHE A 69 -9.10 10.28 2.65
CA PHE A 69 -7.66 9.98 2.72
C PHE A 69 -7.32 9.29 4.04
N ILE A 70 -6.59 8.20 3.95
CA ILE A 70 -6.08 7.50 5.13
C ILE A 70 -4.59 7.23 4.95
N SER A 71 -3.82 7.47 6.00
CA SER A 71 -2.42 7.08 6.06
C SER A 71 -2.07 6.46 7.39
N TYR A 72 -1.19 5.46 7.33
CA TYR A 72 -0.66 4.79 8.50
C TYR A 72 0.74 4.27 8.25
N GLY A 73 1.50 4.14 9.31
CA GLY A 73 2.83 3.55 9.28
C GLY A 73 2.84 2.12 9.78
N ARG A 74 3.72 1.32 9.20
CA ARG A 74 4.14 0.01 9.69
C ARG A 74 5.63 0.05 9.94
N PHE A 75 6.07 -0.23 11.15
CA PHE A 75 7.46 -0.03 11.52
C PHE A 75 7.93 -0.98 12.62
N ASN A 76 9.21 -1.26 12.59
CA ASN A 76 9.96 -1.92 13.64
C ASN A 76 11.40 -1.37 13.64
N ARG A 77 12.32 -2.04 14.34
CA ARG A 77 13.74 -1.61 14.38
C ARG A 77 14.47 -1.78 13.04
N LYS A 78 13.94 -2.56 12.10
CA LYS A 78 14.59 -2.90 10.83
C LYS A 78 14.05 -2.13 9.64
N GLY A 79 12.86 -1.57 9.75
CA GLY A 79 12.26 -0.86 8.63
C GLY A 79 11.05 -0.02 8.99
N GLN A 80 10.78 0.98 8.18
CA GLN A 80 9.67 1.90 8.30
C GLN A 80 8.99 2.03 6.94
N CYS A 81 7.69 1.72 6.91
CA CYS A 81 6.84 1.92 5.75
C CYS A 81 5.69 2.87 6.10
N ALA A 82 5.40 3.82 5.23
CA ALA A 82 4.18 4.62 5.27
C ALA A 82 3.26 4.17 4.14
N ILE A 83 2.02 3.87 4.50
CA ILE A 83 0.97 3.45 3.57
C ILE A 83 -0.03 4.58 3.47
N LEU A 84 -0.31 5.02 2.25
CA LEU A 84 -1.18 6.15 1.95
C LEU A 84 -2.24 5.70 0.95
N ILE A 85 -3.50 6.05 1.22
CA ILE A 85 -4.63 5.68 0.38
C ILE A 85 -5.43 6.96 0.10
N ASN A 86 -5.51 7.32 -1.17
CA ASN A 86 -6.33 8.42 -1.65
C ASN A 86 -7.58 7.86 -2.34
N ASN A 87 -8.74 8.05 -1.72
CA ASN A 87 -10.04 7.67 -2.27
C ASN A 87 -10.81 8.88 -2.84
N ASN A 88 -10.11 9.98 -3.13
CA ASN A 88 -10.70 11.11 -3.84
C ASN A 88 -10.69 10.88 -5.35
N TYR A 89 -11.63 11.49 -6.04
CA TYR A 89 -11.70 11.51 -7.52
C TYR A 89 -10.81 12.59 -8.16
N HIS A 90 -9.86 13.15 -7.41
CA HIS A 90 -8.89 14.13 -7.86
C HIS A 90 -7.55 13.90 -7.17
N PRO A 91 -6.44 14.34 -7.77
CA PRO A 91 -5.14 14.30 -7.12
C PRO A 91 -5.12 15.15 -5.85
N ILE A 92 -4.33 14.74 -4.88
CA ILE A 92 -4.13 15.45 -3.61
C ILE A 92 -2.66 15.58 -3.30
N THR A 93 -2.29 16.66 -2.59
CA THR A 93 -0.97 16.82 -2.00
C THR A 93 -1.09 16.74 -0.49
N LYS A 94 -0.27 15.90 0.13
CA LYS A 94 -0.27 15.71 1.60
C LYS A 94 1.15 15.81 2.16
N GLU A 95 1.25 16.39 3.33
CA GLU A 95 2.46 16.36 4.15
C GLU A 95 2.30 15.26 5.19
N ILE A 96 3.19 14.28 5.17
CA ILE A 96 3.13 13.08 6.03
C ILE A 96 4.24 13.14 7.07
N HIS A 97 3.89 13.05 8.34
CA HIS A 97 4.81 13.07 9.48
C HIS A 97 5.49 11.71 9.69
N VAL A 98 6.43 11.36 8.82
CA VAL A 98 7.09 10.04 8.85
C VAL A 98 7.99 9.83 10.06
N TRP A 99 8.45 10.91 10.72
CA TRP A 99 9.20 10.80 11.97
C TRP A 99 8.44 10.04 13.07
N GLU A 100 7.12 10.04 13.02
CA GLU A 100 6.26 9.36 13.99
C GLU A 100 6.36 7.84 13.92
N ILE A 101 6.90 7.30 12.85
CA ILE A 101 7.18 5.86 12.69
C ILE A 101 8.66 5.53 12.82
N GLY A 102 9.44 6.46 13.37
CA GLY A 102 10.84 6.24 13.68
C GLY A 102 11.83 6.53 12.56
N THR A 103 11.41 7.19 11.47
CA THR A 103 12.38 7.64 10.47
C THR A 103 13.21 8.83 11.01
N PRO A 104 14.45 9.02 10.54
CA PRO A 104 15.22 10.23 10.80
C PRO A 104 14.50 11.48 10.31
N LYS A 105 14.95 12.64 10.78
CA LYS A 105 14.41 13.94 10.34
C LYS A 105 14.85 14.36 8.93
N THR A 106 15.86 13.68 8.39
CA THR A 106 16.40 13.84 7.03
C THR A 106 16.63 12.47 6.41
N GLY A 107 16.68 12.37 5.10
CA GLY A 107 16.83 11.13 4.35
C GLY A 107 15.80 11.01 3.24
N LYS A 108 15.45 9.80 2.85
CA LYS A 108 14.54 9.55 1.74
C LYS A 108 13.53 8.46 2.03
N MET A 109 12.33 8.64 1.49
CA MET A 109 11.32 7.60 1.36
C MET A 109 11.19 7.22 -0.12
N LYS A 110 11.27 5.93 -0.43
CA LYS A 110 11.10 5.41 -1.80
C LYS A 110 9.73 4.78 -1.96
N VAL A 111 9.06 5.02 -3.07
CA VAL A 111 7.87 4.27 -3.47
C VAL A 111 8.27 2.83 -3.80
N ILE A 112 7.73 1.87 -3.09
CA ILE A 112 7.94 0.44 -3.32
C ILE A 112 6.70 -0.26 -3.90
N LEU A 113 5.57 0.42 -3.92
CA LEU A 113 4.36 0.05 -4.64
C LEU A 113 3.46 1.29 -4.77
N GLN A 114 2.91 1.50 -5.95
CA GLN A 114 1.82 2.44 -6.19
C GLN A 114 0.77 1.77 -7.07
N SER A 115 -0.48 1.75 -6.62
CA SER A 115 -1.64 1.36 -7.42
C SER A 115 -2.43 2.58 -7.85
N ARG A 116 -3.05 2.50 -9.02
CA ARG A 116 -3.92 3.51 -9.64
C ARG A 116 -5.11 2.83 -10.29
N ASP A 117 -6.01 3.60 -10.85
CA ASP A 117 -7.17 3.11 -11.60
C ASP A 117 -6.80 2.35 -12.90
N ASP A 118 -5.63 2.64 -13.47
CA ASP A 118 -5.10 2.03 -14.70
C ASP A 118 -4.08 0.91 -14.48
N GLY A 119 -3.78 0.55 -13.21
CA GLY A 119 -2.83 -0.50 -12.89
C GLY A 119 -1.97 -0.22 -11.66
N TYR A 120 -0.77 -0.78 -11.62
CA TYR A 120 0.16 -0.59 -10.52
C TYR A 120 1.62 -0.63 -10.98
N CYS A 121 2.52 -0.11 -10.15
CA CYS A 121 3.97 -0.24 -10.32
C CYS A 121 4.65 -0.59 -8.98
N MET A 122 5.75 -1.36 -9.08
CA MET A 122 6.54 -1.80 -7.92
C MET A 122 7.73 -0.90 -7.62
N GLU A 123 7.98 0.08 -8.45
CA GLU A 123 9.03 1.08 -8.27
C GLU A 123 8.48 2.45 -8.60
N GLY A 124 8.98 3.47 -7.92
CA GLY A 124 8.51 4.83 -8.13
C GLY A 124 9.48 5.88 -7.59
N ALA A 125 8.98 7.09 -7.48
CA ALA A 125 9.75 8.25 -7.06
C ALA A 125 10.33 8.10 -5.65
N GLU A 126 11.42 8.82 -5.41
CA GLU A 126 11.96 9.07 -4.08
C GLU A 126 11.50 10.45 -3.60
N TYR A 127 11.17 10.53 -2.34
CA TYR A 127 10.74 11.74 -1.67
C TYR A 127 11.69 12.06 -0.53
N GLU A 128 12.21 13.29 -0.51
CA GLU A 128 13.07 13.77 0.58
C GLU A 128 12.30 13.93 1.88
N ILE A 129 12.89 13.46 2.97
CA ILE A 129 12.43 13.76 4.32
C ILE A 129 13.02 15.10 4.73
N ARG A 130 12.17 16.08 5.01
CA ARG A 130 12.54 17.40 5.52
C ARG A 130 11.90 17.65 6.87
N ALA A 131 12.71 17.85 7.89
CA ALA A 131 12.26 18.01 9.27
C ALA A 131 11.33 16.88 9.75
N GLY A 132 11.55 15.63 9.29
CA GLY A 132 10.76 14.47 9.64
C GLY A 132 9.47 14.28 8.84
N LYS A 133 9.27 15.06 7.78
CA LYS A 133 8.07 15.08 6.96
C LYS A 133 8.38 14.79 5.50
N VAL A 134 7.42 14.23 4.81
CA VAL A 134 7.45 14.03 3.35
C VAL A 134 6.27 14.74 2.73
N LEU A 135 6.52 15.57 1.73
CA LEU A 135 5.47 16.15 0.89
C LEU A 135 5.27 15.24 -0.33
N ILE A 136 4.08 14.69 -0.49
CA ILE A 136 3.75 13.76 -1.56
C ILE A 136 2.51 14.20 -2.32
N GLU A 137 2.58 14.14 -3.65
CA GLU A 137 1.42 14.24 -4.52
C GLU A 137 0.93 12.83 -4.87
N MET A 138 -0.34 12.59 -4.65
CA MET A 138 -0.98 11.31 -4.93
C MET A 138 -2.02 11.46 -6.04
N PRO A 139 -2.01 10.57 -7.04
CA PRO A 139 -3.09 10.50 -8.02
C PRO A 139 -4.45 10.25 -7.36
N GLN A 140 -5.51 10.53 -8.09
CA GLN A 140 -6.86 10.11 -7.69
C GLN A 140 -6.93 8.58 -7.54
N THR A 141 -7.81 8.08 -6.69
CA THR A 141 -8.12 6.66 -6.51
C THR A 141 -6.86 5.78 -6.50
N SER A 142 -5.92 6.10 -5.60
CA SER A 142 -4.59 5.48 -5.58
C SER A 142 -4.18 5.04 -4.19
N ALA A 143 -3.30 4.05 -4.13
CA ALA A 143 -2.60 3.68 -2.90
C ALA A 143 -1.09 3.67 -3.15
N THR A 144 -0.32 4.16 -2.18
CA THR A 144 1.14 4.23 -2.27
C THR A 144 1.76 3.66 -1.00
N ILE A 145 2.77 2.83 -1.17
CA ILE A 145 3.61 2.35 -0.06
C ILE A 145 4.98 2.99 -0.21
N LEU A 146 5.34 3.79 0.77
CA LEU A 146 6.67 4.38 0.91
C LEU A 146 7.48 3.57 1.91
N LYS A 147 8.74 3.33 1.58
CA LYS A 147 9.72 2.71 2.50
C LYS A 147 10.89 3.65 2.72
N TYR A 148 11.32 3.78 3.97
CA TYR A 148 12.55 4.49 4.31
C TYR A 148 13.76 3.75 3.73
N VAL A 149 14.68 4.51 3.12
CA VAL A 149 15.94 4.02 2.56
C VAL A 149 17.08 4.63 3.35
N GLU A 150 17.92 3.79 3.95
CA GLU A 150 19.18 4.23 4.54
C GLU A 150 20.14 4.62 3.40
N GLU A 151 20.80 5.78 3.54
CA GLU A 151 21.87 6.25 2.64
C GLU A 151 23.18 5.50 2.88
#